data_87f2afadb2ce5266843f4f2e872c065b
#
_entry.id   87f2afadb2ce5266843f4f2e872c065b
#
_cell.length_a   1.000
_cell.length_b   1.000
_cell.length_c   1.000
_cell.angle_alpha   90.00
_cell.angle_beta   90.00
_cell.angle_gamma   90.00
#
_symmetry.space_group_name_H-M   'P 1'
#
loop_
_entity.id
_entity.type
_entity.pdbx_description
1 polymer ?
#
loop_
_entity_poly.entity_id
_entity_poly.type
_entity_poly.pdbx_seq_one_letter_code
_entity_poly.pdbx_strand_id
1 'polypeptide(L)'
;MLAAVLRKKTGQNVTEFLKSRLLEPLGITSLTCALLGDGTELGGGGMKMVTEDMAKFTYFLSRQGEWEGKQLLRKDWFERACRKQIETEGDSEGHVKDWAQGYGYQCWMCRYPGSFRADGAYGQFGVVFPDLDLIVILTTATEQTQEELSALQEELIPYVKKEAGELPPSPLADAVKARTADLALPP
;
A
#
# COMPACT_ATOMS: atom_id res chain seq x y z
N MET A 1 -11.25 11.43 12.52
CA MET A 1 -10.95 11.76 13.95
C MET A 1 -9.46 12.04 14.17
N LEU A 2 -8.52 11.12 13.86
CA LEU A 2 -7.08 11.32 14.13
C LEU A 2 -6.50 12.58 13.47
N ALA A 3 -6.85 12.86 12.19
CA ALA A 3 -6.40 14.08 11.51
C ALA A 3 -6.85 15.36 12.22
N ALA A 4 -8.09 15.40 12.71
CA ALA A 4 -8.59 16.54 13.49
C ALA A 4 -7.88 16.71 14.85
N VAL A 5 -7.56 15.59 15.51
CA VAL A 5 -6.77 15.61 16.77
C VAL A 5 -5.35 16.12 16.49
N LEU A 6 -4.71 15.65 15.41
CA LEU A 6 -3.40 16.11 15.00
C LEU A 6 -3.41 17.63 14.78
N ARG A 7 -4.34 18.11 13.93
CA ARG A 7 -4.48 19.53 13.62
C ARG A 7 -4.72 20.37 14.87
N LYS A 8 -5.60 19.91 15.76
CA LYS A 8 -5.87 20.60 17.04
C LYS A 8 -4.63 20.70 17.93
N LYS A 9 -3.77 19.68 17.94
CA LYS A 9 -2.57 19.62 18.80
C LYS A 9 -1.37 20.33 18.22
N THR A 10 -1.22 20.33 16.91
CA THR A 10 0.00 20.83 16.23
C THR A 10 -0.22 22.10 15.42
N GLY A 11 -1.45 22.46 15.12
CA GLY A 11 -1.81 23.53 14.18
C GLY A 11 -1.62 23.13 12.70
N GLN A 12 -1.14 21.92 12.42
CA GLN A 12 -0.78 21.44 11.09
C GLN A 12 -1.78 20.40 10.59
N ASN A 13 -2.05 20.37 9.31
CA ASN A 13 -2.71 19.26 8.63
C ASN A 13 -1.77 18.06 8.54
N VAL A 14 -2.30 16.89 8.16
CA VAL A 14 -1.52 15.63 8.11
C VAL A 14 -0.36 15.72 7.13
N THR A 15 -0.60 16.24 5.92
CA THR A 15 0.45 16.41 4.90
C THR A 15 1.55 17.36 5.34
N GLU A 16 1.20 18.51 5.95
CA GLU A 16 2.19 19.45 6.51
C GLU A 16 3.01 18.81 7.62
N PHE A 17 2.33 18.10 8.54
CA PHE A 17 2.99 17.41 9.64
C PHE A 17 3.95 16.33 9.17
N LEU A 18 3.59 15.57 8.13
CA LEU A 18 4.39 14.49 7.58
C LEU A 18 5.49 14.98 6.63
N LYS A 19 5.40 16.19 6.10
CA LYS A 19 6.27 16.69 5.03
C LYS A 19 7.76 16.44 5.34
N SER A 20 8.33 17.09 6.33
CA SER A 20 9.75 16.93 6.66
C SER A 20 10.06 15.63 7.42
N ARG A 21 9.05 14.99 8.03
CA ARG A 21 9.24 13.80 8.87
C ARG A 21 9.24 12.50 8.09
N LEU A 22 8.50 12.48 6.97
CA LEU A 22 8.28 11.27 6.20
C LEU A 22 8.32 11.51 4.68
N LEU A 23 7.56 12.49 4.16
CA LEU A 23 7.39 12.62 2.71
C LEU A 23 8.69 13.02 2.02
N GLU A 24 9.38 14.04 2.51
CA GLU A 24 10.68 14.48 1.98
C GLU A 24 11.76 13.39 2.10
N PRO A 25 11.95 12.73 3.26
CA PRO A 25 12.88 11.61 3.37
C PRO A 25 12.61 10.46 2.39
N LEU A 26 11.36 10.13 2.12
CA LEU A 26 10.96 9.09 1.15
C LEU A 26 10.97 9.60 -0.30
N GLY A 27 11.18 10.88 -0.53
CA GLY A 27 11.03 11.49 -1.87
C GLY A 27 9.60 11.39 -2.42
N ILE A 28 8.60 11.43 -1.54
CA ILE A 28 7.18 11.46 -1.91
C ILE A 28 6.78 12.92 -2.14
N THR A 29 6.42 13.25 -3.38
CA THR A 29 6.14 14.63 -3.79
C THR A 29 4.73 14.85 -4.33
N SER A 30 4.03 13.77 -4.67
CA SER A 30 2.71 13.83 -5.34
C SER A 30 1.52 13.76 -4.39
N LEU A 31 1.76 13.55 -3.07
CA LEU A 31 0.67 13.37 -2.11
C LEU A 31 -0.20 14.62 -1.99
N THR A 32 -1.49 14.45 -2.19
CA THR A 32 -2.53 15.44 -1.89
C THR A 32 -3.66 14.80 -1.08
N CYS A 33 -4.35 15.60 -0.28
CA CYS A 33 -5.48 15.15 0.54
C CYS A 33 -6.72 16.00 0.28
N ALA A 34 -7.88 15.36 0.26
CA ALA A 34 -9.15 16.06 0.26
C ALA A 34 -9.35 16.82 1.58
N LEU A 35 -9.96 18.00 1.51
CA LEU A 35 -10.25 18.85 2.66
C LEU A 35 -11.72 18.77 3.05
N LEU A 36 -11.97 18.79 4.34
CA LEU A 36 -13.29 19.05 4.91
C LEU A 36 -13.61 20.55 4.83
N GLY A 37 -14.87 20.92 5.05
CA GLY A 37 -15.33 22.30 4.96
C GLY A 37 -14.66 23.28 5.94
N ASP A 38 -14.05 22.79 7.00
CA ASP A 38 -13.26 23.57 7.97
C ASP A 38 -11.76 23.63 7.62
N GLY A 39 -11.37 23.10 6.47
CA GLY A 39 -9.98 23.03 6.01
C GLY A 39 -9.15 21.91 6.66
N THR A 40 -9.75 20.99 7.43
CA THR A 40 -9.08 19.79 7.95
C THR A 40 -8.95 18.76 6.84
N GLU A 41 -7.79 18.14 6.70
CA GLU A 41 -7.62 17.01 5.77
C GLU A 41 -8.44 15.79 6.20
N LEU A 42 -9.02 15.13 5.21
CA LEU A 42 -9.79 13.90 5.41
C LEU A 42 -8.84 12.73 5.70
N GLY A 43 -8.61 12.43 6.97
CA GLY A 43 -7.61 11.45 7.40
C GLY A 43 -7.99 9.97 7.26
N GLY A 44 -9.17 9.65 6.72
CA GLY A 44 -9.64 8.27 6.51
C GLY A 44 -9.85 7.92 5.04
N GLY A 45 -9.51 8.83 4.12
CA GLY A 45 -9.66 8.65 2.68
C GLY A 45 -9.35 9.94 1.94
N GLY A 46 -9.56 9.96 0.61
CA GLY A 46 -9.33 11.15 -0.20
C GLY A 46 -7.87 11.55 -0.39
N MET A 47 -6.93 10.67 -0.07
CA MET A 47 -5.52 10.81 -0.44
C MET A 47 -5.34 10.42 -1.90
N LYS A 48 -4.50 11.18 -2.61
CA LYS A 48 -4.09 10.89 -3.99
C LYS A 48 -2.59 10.99 -4.08
N MET A 49 -1.97 10.03 -4.76
CA MET A 49 -0.54 10.03 -5.07
C MET A 49 -0.28 9.21 -6.34
N VAL A 50 0.84 9.41 -6.98
CA VAL A 50 1.25 8.59 -8.12
C VAL A 50 1.69 7.21 -7.65
N THR A 51 1.65 6.23 -8.55
CA THR A 51 1.95 4.81 -8.24
C THR A 51 3.35 4.63 -7.66
N GLU A 52 4.35 5.37 -8.16
CA GLU A 52 5.73 5.33 -7.65
C GLU A 52 5.83 5.80 -6.19
N ASP A 53 5.10 6.83 -5.81
CA ASP A 53 5.10 7.32 -4.43
C ASP A 53 4.35 6.35 -3.51
N MET A 54 3.31 5.68 -4.00
CA MET A 54 2.64 4.58 -3.30
C MET A 54 3.60 3.40 -3.11
N ALA A 55 4.44 3.10 -4.12
CA ALA A 55 5.46 2.06 -4.02
C ALA A 55 6.51 2.39 -2.95
N LYS A 56 7.02 3.62 -2.90
CA LYS A 56 7.96 4.08 -1.86
C LYS A 56 7.35 3.91 -0.46
N PHE A 57 6.11 4.32 -0.28
CA PHE A 57 5.43 4.17 1.00
C PHE A 57 5.22 2.69 1.38
N THR A 58 4.80 1.85 0.44
CA THR A 58 4.62 0.40 0.67
C THR A 58 5.96 -0.28 0.97
N TYR A 59 7.03 0.10 0.28
CA TYR A 59 8.39 -0.37 0.58
C TYR A 59 8.83 0.05 1.99
N PHE A 60 8.58 1.28 2.38
CA PHE A 60 8.84 1.74 3.75
C PHE A 60 8.10 0.92 4.81
N LEU A 61 6.83 0.52 4.54
CA LEU A 61 6.10 -0.41 5.40
C LEU A 61 6.76 -1.78 5.45
N SER A 62 7.20 -2.33 4.31
CA SER A 62 7.88 -3.64 4.24
C SER A 62 9.20 -3.66 4.99
N ARG A 63 9.91 -2.53 5.04
CA ARG A 63 11.15 -2.34 5.80
C ARG A 63 10.93 -1.90 7.25
N GLN A 64 9.71 -2.02 7.76
CA GLN A 64 9.38 -1.70 9.15
C GLN A 64 9.83 -0.30 9.60
N GLY A 65 9.67 0.68 8.71
CA GLY A 65 9.99 2.08 9.00
C GLY A 65 11.45 2.48 8.77
N GLU A 66 12.25 1.62 8.16
CA GLU A 66 13.58 1.93 7.69
C GLU A 66 13.54 2.45 6.24
N TRP A 67 14.35 3.45 5.95
CA TRP A 67 14.55 4.01 4.62
C TRP A 67 16.01 4.40 4.43
N GLU A 68 16.68 3.88 3.40
CA GLU A 68 18.09 4.15 3.09
C GLU A 68 19.02 3.99 4.29
N GLY A 69 18.84 2.93 5.08
CA GLY A 69 19.62 2.63 6.27
C GLY A 69 19.29 3.48 7.51
N LYS A 70 18.26 4.32 7.45
CA LYS A 70 17.80 5.13 8.59
C LYS A 70 16.45 4.65 9.09
N GLN A 71 16.34 4.39 10.39
CA GLN A 71 15.07 4.10 11.05
C GLN A 71 14.31 5.41 11.27
N LEU A 72 13.34 5.72 10.39
CA LEU A 72 12.52 6.94 10.48
C LEU A 72 11.38 6.80 11.48
N LEU A 73 10.80 5.61 11.60
CA LEU A 73 9.77 5.29 12.60
C LEU A 73 10.18 4.03 13.38
N ARG A 74 9.72 3.92 14.61
CA ARG A 74 10.07 2.79 15.49
C ARG A 74 9.61 1.47 14.91
N LYS A 75 10.51 0.50 14.85
CA LYS A 75 10.26 -0.85 14.36
C LYS A 75 9.13 -1.56 15.13
N ASP A 76 9.12 -1.46 16.46
CA ASP A 76 8.09 -2.08 17.31
C ASP A 76 6.68 -1.55 17.04
N TRP A 77 6.55 -0.33 16.48
CA TRP A 77 5.26 0.19 16.03
C TRP A 77 4.76 -0.59 14.81
N PHE A 78 5.64 -0.85 13.82
CA PHE A 78 5.29 -1.64 12.62
C PHE A 78 4.94 -3.09 12.98
N GLU A 79 5.71 -3.70 13.89
CA GLU A 79 5.42 -5.06 14.38
C GLU A 79 4.01 -5.18 14.97
N ARG A 80 3.48 -4.12 15.55
CA ARG A 80 2.09 -4.06 16.03
C ARG A 80 1.11 -3.64 14.96
N ALA A 81 1.46 -2.64 14.15
CA ALA A 81 0.55 -2.05 13.16
C ALA A 81 0.20 -3.03 12.03
N CYS A 82 1.21 -3.78 11.55
CA CYS A 82 1.08 -4.68 10.41
C CYS A 82 0.74 -6.13 10.78
N ARG A 83 0.15 -6.35 11.95
CA ARG A 83 -0.40 -7.65 12.37
C ARG A 83 -1.85 -7.50 12.79
N LYS A 84 -2.56 -8.62 12.78
CA LYS A 84 -3.96 -8.67 13.21
C LYS A 84 -4.12 -8.18 14.65
N GLN A 85 -4.95 -7.18 14.84
CA GLN A 85 -5.36 -6.62 16.13
C GLN A 85 -6.81 -6.97 16.44
N ILE A 86 -7.66 -7.05 15.43
CA ILE A 86 -9.06 -7.44 15.54
C ILE A 86 -9.42 -8.43 14.43
N GLU A 87 -10.39 -9.30 14.72
CA GLU A 87 -11.04 -10.11 13.70
C GLU A 87 -11.92 -9.21 12.83
N THR A 88 -12.02 -9.57 11.55
CA THR A 88 -12.96 -8.97 10.62
C THR A 88 -13.84 -10.08 10.06
N GLU A 89 -15.13 -9.82 10.01
CA GLU A 89 -16.07 -10.75 9.39
C GLU A 89 -16.11 -10.49 7.89
N GLY A 90 -16.21 -11.56 7.09
CA GLY A 90 -16.60 -11.46 5.70
C GLY A 90 -18.04 -10.95 5.60
N ASP A 91 -18.46 -10.56 4.40
CA ASP A 91 -19.85 -10.21 4.20
C ASP A 91 -20.74 -11.45 4.39
N SER A 92 -22.05 -11.22 4.60
CA SER A 92 -23.05 -12.27 4.79
C SER A 92 -23.24 -13.20 3.57
N GLU A 93 -22.63 -12.85 2.43
CA GLU A 93 -22.70 -13.60 1.17
C GLU A 93 -21.45 -14.46 0.92
N GLY A 94 -20.44 -14.42 1.79
CA GLY A 94 -19.24 -15.23 1.70
C GLY A 94 -18.25 -14.82 0.59
N HIS A 95 -18.41 -13.64 0.01
CA HIS A 95 -17.62 -13.20 -1.14
C HIS A 95 -16.28 -12.53 -0.74
N VAL A 96 -16.08 -12.20 0.53
CA VAL A 96 -14.97 -11.33 0.93
C VAL A 96 -13.88 -12.10 1.66
N LYS A 97 -13.14 -12.90 0.92
CA LYS A 97 -12.06 -13.74 1.48
C LYS A 97 -10.92 -12.92 2.10
N ASP A 98 -10.50 -11.84 1.43
CA ASP A 98 -9.36 -11.03 1.88
C ASP A 98 -9.72 -9.99 2.95
N TRP A 99 -10.98 -9.57 3.05
CA TRP A 99 -11.44 -8.68 4.11
C TRP A 99 -11.82 -9.40 5.41
N ALA A 100 -11.85 -10.75 5.40
CA ALA A 100 -12.11 -11.60 6.57
C ALA A 100 -10.83 -12.09 7.27
N GLN A 101 -9.66 -11.57 6.92
CA GLN A 101 -8.38 -12.03 7.49
C GLN A 101 -7.96 -11.27 8.75
N GLY A 102 -8.65 -10.21 9.08
CA GLY A 102 -8.38 -9.34 10.23
C GLY A 102 -7.76 -8.00 9.83
N TYR A 103 -7.67 -7.10 10.80
CA TYR A 103 -7.24 -5.72 10.61
C TYR A 103 -6.23 -5.30 11.69
N GLY A 104 -5.19 -4.62 11.26
CA GLY A 104 -4.17 -4.02 12.11
C GLY A 104 -4.40 -2.51 12.32
N TYR A 105 -3.33 -1.73 12.45
CA TYR A 105 -3.43 -0.27 12.53
C TYR A 105 -3.42 0.33 11.10
N GLN A 106 -4.59 0.41 10.49
CA GLN A 106 -4.80 0.84 9.09
C GLN A 106 -4.16 -0.10 8.05
N CYS A 107 -3.93 -1.36 8.42
CA CYS A 107 -3.46 -2.41 7.52
C CYS A 107 -4.46 -3.57 7.55
N TRP A 108 -4.91 -3.99 6.40
CA TRP A 108 -5.67 -5.23 6.23
C TRP A 108 -4.73 -6.42 6.15
N MET A 109 -5.07 -7.50 6.83
CA MET A 109 -4.38 -8.78 6.61
C MET A 109 -4.84 -9.42 5.30
N CYS A 110 -3.96 -10.19 4.66
CA CYS A 110 -4.28 -10.91 3.44
C CYS A 110 -4.37 -12.42 3.68
N ARG A 111 -4.96 -13.17 2.76
CA ARG A 111 -5.03 -14.65 2.82
C ARG A 111 -3.66 -15.31 2.81
N TYR A 112 -2.70 -14.72 2.10
CA TYR A 112 -1.34 -15.23 2.13
C TYR A 112 -0.72 -15.02 3.52
N PRO A 113 -0.20 -16.06 4.17
CA PRO A 113 0.27 -15.97 5.54
C PRO A 113 1.32 -14.89 5.76
N GLY A 114 1.13 -14.06 6.79
CA GLY A 114 2.05 -12.99 7.14
C GLY A 114 1.99 -11.75 6.26
N SER A 115 1.23 -11.78 5.16
CA SER A 115 1.07 -10.62 4.28
C SER A 115 0.00 -9.66 4.78
N PHE A 116 0.18 -8.39 4.42
CA PHE A 116 -0.74 -7.31 4.76
C PHE A 116 -0.77 -6.26 3.65
N ARG A 117 -1.74 -5.40 3.68
CA ARG A 117 -1.88 -4.36 2.66
C ARG A 117 -2.40 -3.03 3.20
N ALA A 118 -1.98 -1.94 2.57
CA ALA A 118 -2.73 -0.69 2.50
C ALA A 118 -3.82 -0.87 1.43
N ASP A 119 -5.02 -0.39 1.73
CA ASP A 119 -6.22 -0.69 0.94
C ASP A 119 -6.99 0.60 0.67
N GLY A 120 -7.26 0.85 -0.59
CA GLY A 120 -8.06 1.98 -1.06
C GLY A 120 -9.19 1.52 -1.98
N ALA A 121 -10.24 2.31 -2.05
CA ALA A 121 -11.41 2.03 -2.86
C ALA A 121 -11.03 1.81 -4.34
N TYR A 122 -11.76 0.93 -4.99
CA TYR A 122 -11.63 0.61 -6.43
C TYR A 122 -10.28 0.00 -6.83
N GLY A 123 -9.62 -0.75 -5.92
CA GLY A 123 -8.41 -1.51 -6.25
C GLY A 123 -7.10 -0.72 -6.14
N GLN A 124 -7.02 0.22 -5.19
CA GLN A 124 -5.78 0.90 -4.86
C GLN A 124 -5.06 0.11 -3.76
N PHE A 125 -4.15 -0.79 -4.12
CA PHE A 125 -3.50 -1.67 -3.15
C PHE A 125 -1.99 -1.50 -3.11
N GLY A 126 -1.44 -1.42 -1.90
CA GLY A 126 -0.03 -1.64 -1.63
C GLY A 126 0.12 -2.90 -0.78
N VAL A 127 0.47 -4.02 -1.39
CA VAL A 127 0.54 -5.33 -0.73
C VAL A 127 1.97 -5.67 -0.38
N VAL A 128 2.19 -6.19 0.83
CA VAL A 128 3.50 -6.62 1.33
C VAL A 128 3.48 -8.11 1.59
N PHE A 129 4.46 -8.84 1.04
CA PHE A 129 4.74 -10.25 1.26
C PHE A 129 6.12 -10.40 1.92
N PRO A 130 6.21 -10.35 3.25
CA PRO A 130 7.50 -10.25 3.95
C PRO A 130 8.44 -11.43 3.70
N ASP A 131 7.91 -12.65 3.63
CA ASP A 131 8.68 -13.88 3.41
C ASP A 131 9.19 -14.04 1.97
N LEU A 132 8.64 -13.25 1.03
CA LEU A 132 9.08 -13.22 -0.37
C LEU A 132 9.95 -12.00 -0.68
N ASP A 133 10.18 -11.12 0.30
CA ASP A 133 10.79 -9.80 0.09
C ASP A 133 10.16 -9.03 -1.08
N LEU A 134 8.83 -9.14 -1.20
CA LEU A 134 8.05 -8.64 -2.35
C LEU A 134 7.03 -7.61 -1.88
N ILE A 135 6.93 -6.53 -2.64
CA ILE A 135 5.78 -5.62 -2.61
C ILE A 135 5.09 -5.62 -3.96
N VAL A 136 3.78 -5.47 -3.96
CA VAL A 136 2.99 -5.31 -5.18
C VAL A 136 2.08 -4.10 -5.03
N ILE A 137 2.11 -3.23 -6.03
CA ILE A 137 1.27 -2.04 -6.09
C ILE A 137 0.25 -2.22 -7.21
N LEU A 138 -1.01 -2.06 -6.89
CA LEU A 138 -2.10 -2.03 -7.86
C LEU A 138 -2.77 -0.66 -7.81
N THR A 139 -3.03 -0.10 -8.98
CA THR A 139 -3.80 1.14 -9.16
C THR A 139 -4.80 0.91 -10.28
N THR A 140 -6.03 0.65 -9.90
CA THR A 140 -7.09 0.27 -10.81
C THR A 140 -8.35 1.12 -10.60
N ALA A 141 -9.39 0.86 -11.35
CA ALA A 141 -10.69 1.52 -11.20
C ALA A 141 -11.81 0.47 -11.37
N THR A 142 -11.78 -0.56 -10.51
CA THR A 142 -12.75 -1.66 -10.55
C THR A 142 -13.51 -1.81 -9.23
N GLU A 143 -14.72 -2.33 -9.30
CA GLU A 143 -15.47 -2.79 -8.12
C GLU A 143 -15.13 -4.26 -7.79
N GLN A 144 -14.49 -4.99 -8.70
CA GLN A 144 -14.12 -6.41 -8.55
C GLN A 144 -12.78 -6.57 -7.81
N THR A 145 -12.63 -5.89 -6.71
CA THR A 145 -11.38 -5.79 -5.94
C THR A 145 -10.93 -7.12 -5.34
N GLN A 146 -11.87 -8.05 -5.05
CA GLN A 146 -11.52 -9.39 -4.59
C GLN A 146 -10.87 -10.22 -5.71
N GLU A 147 -11.30 -10.05 -6.95
CA GLU A 147 -10.72 -10.76 -8.10
C GLU A 147 -9.27 -10.34 -8.34
N GLU A 148 -8.97 -9.05 -8.16
CA GLU A 148 -7.59 -8.55 -8.24
C GLU A 148 -6.70 -9.18 -7.17
N LEU A 149 -7.16 -9.21 -5.93
CA LEU A 149 -6.40 -9.84 -4.83
C LEU A 149 -6.29 -11.35 -5.03
N SER A 150 -7.32 -11.99 -5.60
CA SER A 150 -7.28 -13.41 -5.95
C SER A 150 -6.26 -13.68 -7.05
N ALA A 151 -6.28 -12.92 -8.13
CA ALA A 151 -5.30 -13.04 -9.21
C ALA A 151 -3.86 -12.84 -8.71
N LEU A 152 -3.64 -11.85 -7.85
CA LEU A 152 -2.34 -11.63 -7.23
C LEU A 152 -1.86 -12.85 -6.45
N GLN A 153 -2.72 -13.45 -5.62
CA GLN A 153 -2.34 -14.53 -4.72
C GLN A 153 -2.35 -15.92 -5.39
N GLU A 154 -3.20 -16.13 -6.38
CA GLU A 154 -3.41 -17.43 -7.03
C GLU A 154 -2.56 -17.59 -8.30
N GLU A 155 -2.24 -16.49 -8.99
CA GLU A 155 -1.46 -16.50 -10.22
C GLU A 155 -0.02 -15.99 -10.03
N LEU A 156 0.15 -14.76 -9.49
CA LEU A 156 1.46 -14.15 -9.39
C LEU A 156 2.34 -14.82 -8.32
N ILE A 157 1.83 -15.04 -7.11
CA ILE A 157 2.64 -15.56 -6.00
C ILE A 157 3.19 -16.97 -6.27
N PRO A 158 2.41 -17.92 -6.81
CA PRO A 158 2.95 -19.23 -7.20
C PRO A 158 4.07 -19.14 -8.25
N TYR A 159 3.94 -18.21 -9.21
CA TYR A 159 4.97 -17.96 -10.21
C TYR A 159 6.25 -17.41 -9.58
N VAL A 160 6.16 -16.38 -8.73
CA VAL A 160 7.31 -15.80 -8.02
C VAL A 160 8.04 -16.85 -7.19
N LYS A 161 7.31 -17.72 -6.49
CA LYS A 161 7.91 -18.81 -5.69
C LYS A 161 8.63 -19.84 -6.55
N LYS A 162 8.10 -20.15 -7.72
CA LYS A 162 8.70 -21.11 -8.64
C LYS A 162 10.00 -20.57 -9.25
N GLU A 163 10.00 -19.29 -9.58
CA GLU A 163 11.11 -18.60 -10.28
C GLU A 163 12.06 -17.87 -9.30
N ALA A 164 12.03 -18.23 -8.00
CA ALA A 164 12.90 -17.63 -6.97
C ALA A 164 14.39 -17.92 -7.28
N GLY A 165 15.00 -17.05 -8.06
CA GLY A 165 16.38 -17.07 -8.51
C GLY A 165 16.63 -15.96 -9.52
N GLU A 166 17.89 -15.76 -9.92
CA GLU A 166 18.20 -14.84 -11.03
C GLU A 166 17.56 -15.37 -12.32
N LEU A 167 16.57 -14.65 -12.81
CA LEU A 167 16.01 -14.94 -14.13
C LEU A 167 17.08 -14.66 -15.19
N PRO A 168 17.28 -15.58 -16.16
CA PRO A 168 18.18 -15.28 -17.28
C PRO A 168 17.68 -14.04 -18.02
N PRO A 169 18.59 -13.26 -18.65
CA PRO A 169 18.20 -12.11 -19.43
C PRO A 169 17.13 -12.50 -20.45
N SER A 170 15.98 -11.89 -20.39
CA SER A 170 14.91 -12.16 -21.34
C SER A 170 15.14 -11.38 -22.62
N PRO A 171 15.10 -12.00 -23.81
CA PRO A 171 15.16 -11.27 -25.08
C PRO A 171 13.96 -10.32 -25.26
N LEU A 172 12.92 -10.46 -24.45
CA LEU A 172 11.74 -9.58 -24.43
C LEU A 172 11.88 -8.40 -23.44
N ALA A 173 12.93 -8.33 -22.64
CA ALA A 173 13.08 -7.27 -21.62
C ALA A 173 13.05 -5.87 -22.23
N ASP A 174 13.77 -5.66 -23.35
CA ASP A 174 13.78 -4.37 -24.05
C ASP A 174 12.42 -4.06 -24.70
N ALA A 175 11.76 -5.07 -25.24
CA ALA A 175 10.41 -4.91 -25.81
C ALA A 175 9.38 -4.53 -24.73
N VAL A 176 9.45 -5.15 -23.56
CA VAL A 176 8.60 -4.80 -22.40
C VAL A 176 8.89 -3.38 -21.94
N LYS A 177 10.17 -3.01 -21.78
CA LYS A 177 10.58 -1.67 -21.40
C LYS A 177 10.11 -0.60 -22.40
N ALA A 178 10.25 -0.86 -23.69
CA ALA A 178 9.74 0.03 -24.74
C ALA A 178 8.21 0.15 -24.68
N ARG A 179 7.50 -0.97 -24.50
CA ARG A 179 6.04 -1.00 -24.43
C ARG A 179 5.50 -0.26 -23.19
N THR A 180 6.19 -0.39 -22.06
CA THR A 180 5.78 0.28 -20.80
C THR A 180 6.09 1.77 -20.79
N ALA A 181 7.06 2.25 -21.57
CA ALA A 181 7.38 3.67 -21.68
C ALA A 181 6.26 4.48 -22.34
N ASP A 182 5.44 3.86 -23.20
CA ASP A 182 4.34 4.51 -23.93
C ASP A 182 2.95 4.15 -23.41
N LEU A 183 2.86 3.56 -22.21
CA LEU A 183 1.58 3.26 -21.59
C LEU A 183 0.91 4.56 -21.13
N ALA A 184 -0.08 5.01 -21.90
CA ALA A 184 -1.00 6.05 -21.51
C ALA A 184 -2.42 5.50 -21.55
N LEU A 185 -3.24 5.87 -20.57
CA LEU A 185 -4.68 5.62 -20.67
C LEU A 185 -5.22 6.48 -21.82
N PRO A 186 -6.13 5.94 -22.65
CA PRO A 186 -6.82 6.76 -23.64
C PRO A 186 -7.57 7.90 -22.94
N PRO A 187 -7.67 9.07 -23.57
CA PRO A 187 -8.35 10.23 -23.00
C PRO A 187 -9.85 9.98 -22.77
#